data_5e6167cb1293bbe5c2973a498d5b7df8
#
_entry.id   5e6167cb1293bbe5c2973a498d5b7df8
#
_cell.length_a   1.000
_cell.length_b   1.000
_cell.length_c   1.000
_cell.angle_alpha   90.00
_cell.angle_beta   90.00
_cell.angle_gamma   90.00
#
_symmetry.space_group_name_H-M   'P 1'
#
loop_
_entity.id
_entity.type
_entity.pdbx_description
1 polymer ?
#
loop_
_entity_poly.entity_id
_entity_poly.type
_entity_poly.pdbx_seq_one_letter_code
_entity_poly.pdbx_strand_id
1 'polypeptide(L)'
;MSYAPFVPLRVMSSYSMLEGAIDPKAIARLAKDRGFPAIAICDRNGLYGAIPFASAARELGIQPLIGALLGVQREAGGAIDALALYAQNDSGWLNLCHLVSRAHLERPLELEPHVSLADLVGHSEGLIALTGAGEGALARLYADGKSDTAQAYCDSLQALFAGRLYIELARRGDASEEAAEGALIDLAYARGLPL
;
A
#
# COMPACT_ATOMS: atom_id res chain seq x y z
N MET A 1 14.61 25.91 6.99
CA MET A 1 14.91 25.00 5.86
C MET A 1 13.62 24.85 5.05
N SER A 2 13.68 24.97 3.73
CA SER A 2 12.53 24.69 2.87
C SER A 2 12.52 23.18 2.58
N TYR A 3 11.42 22.50 2.89
CA TYR A 3 11.24 21.10 2.55
C TYR A 3 10.75 20.95 1.09
N ALA A 4 11.12 19.85 0.46
CA ALA A 4 10.54 19.48 -0.83
C ALA A 4 9.02 19.18 -0.63
N PRO A 5 8.14 19.66 -1.54
CA PRO A 5 6.68 19.46 -1.42
C PRO A 5 6.28 18.05 -1.89
N PHE A 6 6.98 17.01 -1.41
CA PHE A 6 6.77 15.63 -1.81
C PHE A 6 7.11 14.67 -0.66
N VAL A 7 6.28 13.65 -0.50
CA VAL A 7 6.47 12.56 0.48
C VAL A 7 6.43 11.22 -0.27
N PRO A 8 7.57 10.52 -0.40
CA PRO A 8 7.59 9.19 -1.00
C PRO A 8 6.83 8.18 -0.12
N LEU A 9 5.81 7.52 -0.70
CA LEU A 9 5.00 6.54 0.03
C LEU A 9 5.38 5.08 -0.31
N ARG A 10 5.66 4.76 -1.58
CA ARG A 10 5.99 3.40 -2.04
C ARG A 10 7.49 3.16 -2.05
N VAL A 11 8.10 3.10 -0.86
CA VAL A 11 9.53 2.81 -0.70
C VAL A 11 9.70 1.44 -0.08
N MET A 12 10.23 0.50 -0.86
CA MET A 12 10.57 -0.85 -0.41
C MET A 12 12.01 -0.90 0.09
N SER A 13 12.21 -1.55 1.23
CA SER A 13 13.54 -1.82 1.74
C SER A 13 14.12 -3.12 1.18
N SER A 14 15.37 -3.40 1.52
CA SER A 14 16.05 -4.66 1.19
C SER A 14 15.37 -5.91 1.77
N TYR A 15 14.40 -5.75 2.65
CA TYR A 15 13.57 -6.87 3.14
C TYR A 15 12.47 -7.28 2.14
N SER A 16 12.11 -6.43 1.18
CA SER A 16 11.33 -6.84 0.00
C SER A 16 12.29 -7.46 -1.01
N MET A 17 12.61 -8.74 -0.85
CA MET A 17 13.61 -9.44 -1.65
C MET A 17 13.30 -9.35 -3.15
N LEU A 18 14.33 -9.07 -3.96
CA LEU A 18 14.29 -8.86 -5.41
C LEU A 18 13.55 -7.57 -5.87
N GLU A 19 12.95 -6.82 -4.96
CA GLU A 19 12.21 -5.58 -5.28
C GLU A 19 12.85 -4.35 -4.64
N GLY A 20 13.30 -4.44 -3.39
CA GLY A 20 13.95 -3.37 -2.65
C GLY A 20 15.46 -3.59 -2.51
N ALA A 21 16.24 -2.51 -2.65
CA ALA A 21 17.69 -2.56 -2.55
C ALA A 21 18.26 -1.68 -1.42
N ILE A 22 17.43 -0.91 -0.73
CA ILE A 22 17.86 0.11 0.21
C ILE A 22 17.72 -0.43 1.65
N ASP A 23 18.79 -0.36 2.44
CA ASP A 23 18.72 -0.66 3.87
C ASP A 23 17.72 0.28 4.57
N PRO A 24 16.88 -0.21 5.50
CA PRO A 24 15.88 0.61 6.18
C PRO A 24 16.41 1.91 6.80
N LYS A 25 17.59 1.87 7.41
CA LYS A 25 18.22 3.07 7.99
C LYS A 25 18.73 4.04 6.92
N ALA A 26 19.15 3.49 5.76
CA ALA A 26 19.57 4.32 4.64
C ALA A 26 18.41 5.07 3.98
N ILE A 27 17.19 4.52 3.99
CA ILE A 27 15.98 5.22 3.53
C ILE A 27 15.82 6.56 4.25
N ALA A 28 15.96 6.57 5.58
CA ALA A 28 15.85 7.78 6.38
C ALA A 28 16.92 8.83 6.02
N ARG A 29 18.17 8.39 5.80
CA ARG A 29 19.25 9.27 5.35
C ARG A 29 18.98 9.89 3.99
N LEU A 30 18.56 9.07 3.03
CA LEU A 30 18.22 9.54 1.69
C LEU A 30 17.07 10.56 1.71
N ALA A 31 16.09 10.39 2.60
CA ALA A 31 15.02 11.37 2.79
C ALA A 31 15.57 12.70 3.29
N LYS A 32 16.48 12.67 4.28
CA LYS A 32 17.14 13.85 4.81
C LYS A 32 17.94 14.60 3.73
N ASP A 33 18.75 13.86 2.98
CA ASP A 33 19.64 14.42 1.94
C ASP A 33 18.83 15.08 0.79
N ARG A 34 17.62 14.55 0.52
CA ARG A 34 16.70 15.08 -0.49
C ARG A 34 15.75 16.15 0.03
N GLY A 35 15.80 16.46 1.33
CA GLY A 35 14.94 17.47 1.95
C GLY A 35 13.47 17.06 2.05
N PHE A 36 13.16 15.77 2.10
CA PHE A 36 11.78 15.31 2.32
C PHE A 36 11.39 15.52 3.79
N PRO A 37 10.17 16.04 4.07
CA PRO A 37 9.68 16.22 5.44
C PRO A 37 9.29 14.89 6.10
N ALA A 38 8.87 13.94 5.29
CA ALA A 38 8.42 12.60 5.67
C ALA A 38 8.79 11.59 4.59
N ILE A 39 8.82 10.32 4.93
CA ILE A 39 9.00 9.21 4.00
C ILE A 39 8.35 7.96 4.58
N ALA A 40 7.81 7.10 3.71
CA ALA A 40 7.29 5.82 4.14
C ALA A 40 8.31 4.69 3.93
N ILE A 41 8.12 3.62 4.69
CA ILE A 41 8.55 2.26 4.33
C ILE A 41 7.30 1.44 4.04
N CYS A 42 7.30 0.69 2.93
CA CYS A 42 6.15 -0.08 2.47
C CYS A 42 6.63 -1.40 1.87
N ASP A 43 7.12 -2.30 2.72
CA ASP A 43 7.64 -3.60 2.30
C ASP A 43 6.50 -4.57 1.93
N ARG A 44 6.79 -5.51 1.03
CA ARG A 44 5.83 -6.52 0.59
C ARG A 44 5.54 -7.51 1.71
N ASN A 45 4.28 -7.62 2.07
CA ASN A 45 3.75 -8.56 3.07
C ASN A 45 4.52 -8.59 4.40
N GLY A 46 5.18 -7.48 4.80
CA GLY A 46 6.02 -7.49 5.99
C GLY A 46 6.28 -6.13 6.61
N LEU A 47 6.70 -6.17 7.87
CA LEU A 47 7.05 -4.99 8.68
C LEU A 47 8.48 -5.09 9.25
N TYR A 48 9.34 -5.93 8.63
CA TYR A 48 10.67 -6.26 9.15
C TYR A 48 11.59 -5.05 9.30
N GLY A 49 11.49 -4.09 8.36
CA GLY A 49 12.25 -2.84 8.36
C GLY A 49 11.66 -1.71 9.21
N ALA A 50 10.44 -1.85 9.75
CA ALA A 50 9.69 -0.75 10.34
C ALA A 50 10.40 -0.11 11.54
N ILE A 51 10.87 -0.89 12.50
CA ILE A 51 11.52 -0.37 13.72
C ILE A 51 12.87 0.30 13.43
N PRO A 52 13.84 -0.35 12.75
CA PRO A 52 15.11 0.31 12.44
C PRO A 52 14.95 1.55 11.55
N PHE A 53 13.99 1.54 10.61
CA PHE A 53 13.65 2.70 9.81
C PHE A 53 13.10 3.84 10.66
N ALA A 54 12.07 3.57 11.49
CA ALA A 54 11.41 4.59 12.30
C ALA A 54 12.38 5.25 13.30
N SER A 55 13.26 4.46 13.93
CA SER A 55 14.30 5.00 14.83
C SER A 55 15.24 5.95 14.10
N ALA A 56 15.78 5.51 12.96
CA ALA A 56 16.71 6.32 12.17
C ALA A 56 16.04 7.60 11.62
N ALA A 57 14.79 7.52 11.18
CA ALA A 57 14.06 8.69 10.68
C ALA A 57 13.84 9.73 11.77
N ARG A 58 13.42 9.30 12.98
CA ARG A 58 13.23 10.20 14.14
C ARG A 58 14.52 10.88 14.56
N GLU A 59 15.63 10.17 14.62
CA GLU A 59 16.95 10.72 14.93
C GLU A 59 17.37 11.82 13.94
N LEU A 60 16.97 11.68 12.68
CA LEU A 60 17.27 12.63 11.61
C LEU A 60 16.24 13.78 11.50
N GLY A 61 15.16 13.75 12.30
CA GLY A 61 14.07 14.73 12.26
C GLY A 61 13.17 14.57 11.02
N ILE A 62 13.05 13.36 10.48
CA ILE A 62 12.17 13.00 9.39
C ILE A 62 10.95 12.26 9.97
N GLN A 63 9.74 12.62 9.53
CA GLN A 63 8.53 11.89 9.94
C GLN A 63 8.49 10.50 9.27
N PRO A 64 8.59 9.39 10.03
CA PRO A 64 8.41 8.06 9.48
C PRO A 64 6.93 7.75 9.26
N LEU A 65 6.61 7.16 8.11
CA LEU A 65 5.31 6.58 7.80
C LEU A 65 5.50 5.07 7.64
N ILE A 66 4.73 4.29 8.39
CA ILE A 66 4.86 2.83 8.35
C ILE A 66 3.70 2.23 7.60
N GLY A 67 4.02 1.45 6.58
CA GLY A 67 3.05 0.73 5.78
C GLY A 67 3.55 -0.64 5.36
N ALA A 68 2.67 -1.39 4.71
CA ALA A 68 2.98 -2.64 4.03
C ALA A 68 2.18 -2.73 2.73
N LEU A 69 2.81 -3.29 1.71
CA LEU A 69 2.14 -3.70 0.47
C LEU A 69 1.58 -5.10 0.70
N LEU A 70 0.32 -5.18 1.09
CA LEU A 70 -0.31 -6.43 1.48
C LEU A 70 -0.99 -7.10 0.28
N GLY A 71 -0.78 -8.40 0.12
CA GLY A 71 -1.55 -9.22 -0.80
C GLY A 71 -3.00 -9.35 -0.30
N VAL A 72 -3.97 -9.07 -1.18
CA VAL A 72 -5.40 -9.21 -0.88
C VAL A 72 -6.04 -10.10 -1.93
N GLN A 73 -6.58 -11.24 -1.51
CA GLN A 73 -7.31 -12.15 -2.40
C GLN A 73 -8.74 -11.64 -2.59
N ARG A 74 -9.14 -11.42 -3.84
CA ARG A 74 -10.47 -10.89 -4.18
C ARG A 74 -11.59 -11.85 -3.82
N GLU A 75 -11.41 -13.11 -4.13
CA GLU A 75 -12.36 -14.21 -3.87
C GLU A 75 -11.59 -15.50 -3.60
N ALA A 76 -12.21 -16.48 -2.97
CA ALA A 76 -11.57 -17.75 -2.63
C ALA A 76 -11.00 -18.43 -3.88
N GLY A 77 -9.69 -18.71 -3.89
CA GLY A 77 -8.98 -19.28 -5.04
C GLY A 77 -8.74 -18.31 -6.20
N GLY A 78 -9.13 -17.04 -6.06
CA GLY A 78 -8.94 -16.00 -7.07
C GLY A 78 -7.56 -15.33 -6.98
N ALA A 79 -7.37 -14.30 -7.81
CA ALA A 79 -6.12 -13.55 -7.86
C ALA A 79 -5.82 -12.84 -6.54
N ILE A 80 -4.55 -12.80 -6.20
CA ILE A 80 -4.00 -12.00 -5.09
C ILE A 80 -3.48 -10.70 -5.70
N ASP A 81 -3.99 -9.57 -5.22
CA ASP A 81 -3.65 -8.24 -5.71
C ASP A 81 -3.04 -7.41 -4.59
N ALA A 82 -2.25 -6.41 -4.95
CA ALA A 82 -1.60 -5.55 -3.98
C ALA A 82 -2.56 -4.47 -3.46
N LEU A 83 -2.51 -4.23 -2.14
CA LEU A 83 -3.13 -3.09 -1.46
C LEU A 83 -2.09 -2.48 -0.52
N ALA A 84 -1.74 -1.21 -0.70
CA ALA A 84 -0.80 -0.56 0.19
C ALA A 84 -1.56 0.02 1.40
N LEU A 85 -1.18 -0.40 2.59
CA LEU A 85 -1.79 0.02 3.85
C LEU A 85 -0.78 0.76 4.71
N TYR A 86 -1.19 1.91 5.27
CA TYR A 86 -0.34 2.74 6.13
C TYR A 86 -1.02 2.99 7.47
N ALA A 87 -0.27 2.82 8.55
CA ALA A 87 -0.74 3.13 9.90
C ALA A 87 -0.82 4.65 10.10
N GLN A 88 -2.01 5.17 10.40
CA GLN A 88 -2.28 6.56 10.70
C GLN A 88 -2.14 6.87 12.22
N ASN A 89 -2.38 5.87 13.05
CA ASN A 89 -2.36 5.95 14.51
C ASN A 89 -2.06 4.58 15.12
N ASP A 90 -2.09 4.49 16.46
CA ASP A 90 -1.79 3.25 17.18
C ASP A 90 -2.78 2.10 16.86
N SER A 91 -4.07 2.39 16.69
CA SER A 91 -5.05 1.39 16.25
C SER A 91 -4.71 0.85 14.86
N GLY A 92 -4.34 1.73 13.93
CA GLY A 92 -3.88 1.34 12.60
C GLY A 92 -2.60 0.51 12.64
N TRP A 93 -1.65 0.84 13.51
CA TRP A 93 -0.45 0.02 13.70
C TRP A 93 -0.78 -1.40 14.18
N LEU A 94 -1.65 -1.54 15.18
CA LEU A 94 -2.08 -2.85 15.69
C LEU A 94 -2.83 -3.65 14.61
N ASN A 95 -3.73 -3.00 13.87
CA ASN A 95 -4.45 -3.62 12.77
C ASN A 95 -3.50 -4.07 11.64
N LEU A 96 -2.52 -3.25 11.28
CA LEU A 96 -1.51 -3.61 10.28
C LEU A 96 -0.67 -4.82 10.72
N CYS A 97 -0.23 -4.85 11.98
CA CYS A 97 0.47 -6.00 12.56
C CYS A 97 -0.40 -7.27 12.53
N HIS A 98 -1.69 -7.14 12.88
CA HIS A 98 -2.63 -8.26 12.84
C HIS A 98 -2.80 -8.81 11.42
N LEU A 99 -3.05 -7.94 10.45
CA LEU A 99 -3.25 -8.34 9.05
C LEU A 99 -1.99 -9.01 8.46
N VAL A 100 -0.80 -8.45 8.72
CA VAL A 100 0.46 -9.07 8.28
C VAL A 100 0.67 -10.43 8.93
N SER A 101 0.42 -10.56 10.24
CA SER A 101 0.52 -11.85 10.94
C SER A 101 -0.44 -12.88 10.35
N ARG A 102 -1.69 -12.47 10.11
CA ARG A 102 -2.72 -13.33 9.53
C ARG A 102 -2.36 -13.80 8.13
N ALA A 103 -1.81 -12.92 7.30
CA ALA A 103 -1.35 -13.24 5.96
C ALA A 103 -0.32 -14.38 5.93
N HIS A 104 0.55 -14.45 6.94
CA HIS A 104 1.59 -15.48 7.03
C HIS A 104 1.17 -16.73 7.79
N LEU A 105 0.32 -16.61 8.82
CA LEU A 105 0.02 -17.72 9.73
C LEU A 105 -1.22 -18.51 9.35
N GLU A 106 -2.18 -17.89 8.66
CA GLU A 106 -3.49 -18.50 8.37
C GLU A 106 -3.66 -18.90 6.90
N ARG A 107 -2.58 -18.89 6.11
CA ARG A 107 -2.60 -19.26 4.69
C ARG A 107 -1.68 -20.45 4.42
N PRO A 108 -1.99 -21.27 3.39
CA PRO A 108 -1.09 -22.32 2.95
C PRO A 108 0.29 -21.76 2.57
N LEU A 109 1.35 -22.48 2.96
CA LEU A 109 2.74 -22.08 2.69
C LEU A 109 3.10 -22.03 1.20
N GLU A 110 2.31 -22.73 0.38
CA GLU A 110 2.48 -22.80 -1.07
C GLU A 110 1.96 -21.55 -1.80
N LEU A 111 1.16 -20.72 -1.10
CA LEU A 111 0.62 -19.49 -1.64
C LEU A 111 1.40 -18.29 -1.12
N GLU A 112 1.44 -17.22 -1.91
CA GLU A 112 1.91 -15.94 -1.42
C GLU A 112 1.15 -15.52 -0.15
N PRO A 113 1.82 -14.91 0.84
CA PRO A 113 1.15 -14.36 2.01
C PRO A 113 0.07 -13.35 1.59
N HIS A 114 -1.16 -13.55 2.06
CA HIS A 114 -2.29 -12.69 1.71
C HIS A 114 -3.39 -12.73 2.76
N VAL A 115 -4.26 -11.75 2.69
CA VAL A 115 -5.55 -11.73 3.41
C VAL A 115 -6.70 -11.72 2.40
N SER A 116 -7.90 -11.99 2.85
CA SER A 116 -9.13 -11.77 2.07
C SER A 116 -9.72 -10.38 2.36
N LEU A 117 -10.67 -9.91 1.54
CA LEU A 117 -11.44 -8.71 1.87
C LEU A 117 -12.18 -8.84 3.21
N ALA A 118 -12.65 -10.04 3.55
CA ALA A 118 -13.32 -10.31 4.82
C ALA A 118 -12.39 -10.11 6.02
N ASP A 119 -11.10 -10.38 5.89
CA ASP A 119 -10.11 -10.19 6.94
C ASP A 119 -9.85 -8.69 7.24
N LEU A 120 -10.14 -7.81 6.29
CA LEU A 120 -10.05 -6.35 6.49
C LEU A 120 -11.21 -5.81 7.32
N VAL A 121 -12.35 -6.53 7.38
CA VAL A 121 -13.49 -6.14 8.20
C VAL A 121 -13.10 -6.18 9.68
N GLY A 122 -13.30 -5.07 10.38
CA GLY A 122 -12.89 -4.91 11.77
C GLY A 122 -11.41 -4.59 11.99
N HIS A 123 -10.57 -4.62 10.93
CA HIS A 123 -9.13 -4.33 10.99
C HIS A 123 -8.69 -3.19 10.05
N SER A 124 -9.64 -2.39 9.55
CA SER A 124 -9.36 -1.23 8.68
C SER A 124 -9.26 0.11 9.44
N GLU A 125 -9.68 0.16 10.71
CA GLU A 125 -9.62 1.38 11.51
C GLU A 125 -8.18 1.87 11.67
N GLY A 126 -7.97 3.19 11.52
CA GLY A 126 -6.64 3.80 11.63
C GLY A 126 -5.66 3.44 10.51
N LEU A 127 -6.15 2.78 9.44
CA LEU A 127 -5.36 2.51 8.23
C LEU A 127 -5.79 3.43 7.09
N ILE A 128 -4.80 3.95 6.36
CA ILE A 128 -4.97 4.57 5.04
C ILE A 128 -4.66 3.49 4.01
N ALA A 129 -5.48 3.41 2.96
CA ALA A 129 -5.31 2.46 1.87
C ALA A 129 -5.06 3.16 0.54
N LEU A 130 -4.05 2.69 -0.22
CA LEU A 130 -3.80 3.02 -1.61
C LEU A 130 -4.03 1.77 -2.46
N THR A 131 -4.63 1.94 -3.62
CA THR A 131 -5.19 0.84 -4.45
C THR A 131 -4.16 -0.05 -5.16
N GLY A 132 -2.86 0.14 -4.91
CA GLY A 132 -1.81 -0.78 -5.37
C GLY A 132 -1.30 -0.54 -6.79
N ALA A 133 -1.68 0.58 -7.43
CA ALA A 133 -1.31 0.91 -8.81
C ALA A 133 -1.53 -0.26 -9.78
N GLY A 134 -0.60 -0.56 -10.69
CA GLY A 134 -0.70 -1.65 -11.66
C GLY A 134 -0.78 -3.06 -11.07
N GLU A 135 -0.34 -3.25 -9.82
CA GLU A 135 -0.44 -4.51 -9.09
C GLU A 135 -1.76 -4.67 -8.33
N GLY A 136 -2.54 -3.60 -8.22
CA GLY A 136 -3.80 -3.57 -7.49
C GLY A 136 -4.96 -4.15 -8.28
N ALA A 137 -5.98 -4.59 -7.55
CA ALA A 137 -7.17 -5.23 -8.12
C ALA A 137 -7.88 -4.32 -9.15
N LEU A 138 -7.99 -3.03 -8.86
CA LEU A 138 -8.70 -2.10 -9.75
C LEU A 138 -8.01 -1.99 -11.13
N ALA A 139 -6.69 -1.79 -11.14
CA ALA A 139 -5.94 -1.70 -12.40
C ALA A 139 -6.04 -2.99 -13.21
N ARG A 140 -5.86 -4.14 -12.58
CA ARG A 140 -5.96 -5.45 -13.23
C ARG A 140 -7.37 -5.72 -13.78
N LEU A 141 -8.41 -5.38 -13.02
CA LEU A 141 -9.80 -5.56 -13.46
C LEU A 141 -10.13 -4.66 -14.67
N TYR A 142 -9.66 -3.41 -14.66
CA TYR A 142 -9.84 -2.53 -15.82
C TYR A 142 -9.05 -2.99 -17.04
N ALA A 143 -7.82 -3.44 -16.87
CA ALA A 143 -7.02 -4.01 -17.94
C ALA A 143 -7.67 -5.27 -18.55
N ASP A 144 -8.37 -6.07 -17.73
CA ASP A 144 -9.16 -7.24 -18.16
C ASP A 144 -10.52 -6.87 -18.78
N GLY A 145 -10.89 -5.59 -18.86
CA GLY A 145 -12.20 -5.13 -19.34
C GLY A 145 -13.38 -5.40 -18.39
N LYS A 146 -13.11 -5.72 -17.12
CA LYS A 146 -14.11 -6.05 -16.08
C LYS A 146 -14.54 -4.82 -15.27
N SER A 147 -15.01 -3.79 -15.95
CA SER A 147 -15.32 -2.48 -15.32
C SER A 147 -16.35 -2.57 -14.20
N ASP A 148 -17.43 -3.34 -14.37
CA ASP A 148 -18.47 -3.48 -13.33
C ASP A 148 -17.91 -4.14 -12.06
N THR A 149 -17.05 -5.15 -12.22
CA THR A 149 -16.37 -5.81 -11.10
C THR A 149 -15.40 -4.86 -10.40
N ALA A 150 -14.67 -4.03 -11.17
CA ALA A 150 -13.77 -3.03 -10.62
C ALA A 150 -14.55 -1.99 -9.76
N GLN A 151 -15.69 -1.53 -10.26
CA GLN A 151 -16.54 -0.59 -9.51
C GLN A 151 -17.06 -1.20 -8.22
N ALA A 152 -17.60 -2.44 -8.25
CA ALA A 152 -18.08 -3.14 -7.07
C ALA A 152 -16.96 -3.39 -6.03
N TYR A 153 -15.75 -3.71 -6.50
CA TYR A 153 -14.58 -3.85 -5.63
C TYR A 153 -14.17 -2.51 -5.00
N CYS A 154 -14.20 -1.43 -5.77
CA CYS A 154 -13.95 -0.07 -5.27
C CYS A 154 -14.97 0.31 -4.19
N ASP A 155 -16.26 0.01 -4.39
CA ASP A 155 -17.31 0.27 -3.40
C ASP A 155 -17.03 -0.48 -2.09
N SER A 156 -16.58 -1.73 -2.18
CA SER A 156 -16.19 -2.52 -1.01
C SER A 156 -15.00 -1.89 -0.25
N LEU A 157 -13.96 -1.45 -0.97
CA LEU A 157 -12.84 -0.75 -0.37
C LEU A 157 -13.25 0.59 0.24
N GLN A 158 -14.12 1.35 -0.44
CA GLN A 158 -14.59 2.64 0.06
C GLN A 158 -15.42 2.50 1.34
N ALA A 159 -16.18 1.42 1.47
CA ALA A 159 -16.90 1.10 2.71
C ALA A 159 -15.94 0.76 3.87
N LEU A 160 -14.84 0.01 3.60
CA LEU A 160 -13.85 -0.36 4.59
C LEU A 160 -12.96 0.81 5.02
N PHE A 161 -12.60 1.68 4.08
CA PHE A 161 -11.67 2.80 4.29
C PHE A 161 -12.31 4.16 4.06
N ALA A 162 -13.53 4.37 4.56
CA ALA A 162 -14.27 5.61 4.38
C ALA A 162 -13.41 6.85 4.73
N GLY A 163 -13.21 7.76 3.76
CA GLY A 163 -12.37 8.95 3.89
C GLY A 163 -10.86 8.67 3.97
N ARG A 164 -10.41 7.42 3.77
CA ARG A 164 -9.01 6.98 3.90
C ARG A 164 -8.57 6.08 2.75
N LEU A 165 -9.35 6.00 1.67
CA LEU A 165 -9.02 5.30 0.43
C LEU A 165 -8.52 6.30 -0.61
N TYR A 166 -7.40 5.98 -1.26
CA TYR A 166 -6.78 6.76 -2.33
C TYR A 166 -6.60 5.88 -3.56
N ILE A 167 -6.90 6.41 -4.73
CA ILE A 167 -6.55 5.77 -6.00
C ILE A 167 -5.06 6.01 -6.25
N GLU A 168 -4.30 4.95 -6.38
CA GLU A 168 -2.86 5.05 -6.64
C GLU A 168 -2.59 4.95 -8.14
N LEU A 169 -1.88 5.93 -8.67
CA LEU A 169 -1.35 5.93 -10.03
C LEU A 169 0.17 5.76 -9.99
N ALA A 170 0.71 4.96 -10.89
CA ALA A 170 2.14 4.85 -11.11
C ALA A 170 2.42 4.94 -12.62
N ARG A 171 3.59 5.49 -12.96
CA ARG A 171 4.06 5.67 -14.34
C ARG A 171 5.49 5.17 -14.46
N ARG A 172 5.65 3.86 -14.25
CA ARG A 172 6.95 3.17 -14.33
C ARG A 172 7.25 2.63 -15.74
N GLY A 173 6.32 2.82 -16.68
CA GLY A 173 6.41 2.29 -18.03
C GLY A 173 5.89 0.86 -18.16
N ASP A 174 5.06 0.44 -17.23
CA ASP A 174 4.36 -0.85 -17.28
C ASP A 174 3.09 -0.71 -18.12
N ALA A 175 2.91 -1.60 -19.09
CA ALA A 175 1.75 -1.58 -20.00
C ALA A 175 0.41 -1.72 -19.26
N SER A 176 0.37 -2.43 -18.14
CA SER A 176 -0.83 -2.57 -17.32
C SER A 176 -1.21 -1.25 -16.62
N GLU A 177 -0.22 -0.47 -16.18
CA GLU A 177 -0.43 0.86 -15.60
C GLU A 177 -0.99 1.82 -16.64
N GLU A 178 -0.38 1.86 -17.84
CA GLU A 178 -0.82 2.73 -18.93
C GLU A 178 -2.25 2.40 -19.38
N ALA A 179 -2.58 1.11 -19.50
CA ALA A 179 -3.90 0.66 -19.93
C ALA A 179 -5.01 1.00 -18.92
N ALA A 180 -4.72 1.02 -17.63
CA ALA A 180 -5.69 1.27 -16.57
C ALA A 180 -5.80 2.74 -16.15
N GLU A 181 -4.79 3.59 -16.44
CA GLU A 181 -4.68 4.95 -15.89
C GLU A 181 -5.93 5.79 -16.14
N GLY A 182 -6.43 5.84 -17.38
CA GLY A 182 -7.61 6.63 -17.72
C GLY A 182 -8.84 6.20 -16.92
N ALA A 183 -9.09 4.89 -16.85
CA ALA A 183 -10.23 4.34 -16.11
C ALA A 183 -10.11 4.57 -14.59
N LEU A 184 -8.90 4.52 -14.02
CA LEU A 184 -8.67 4.81 -12.61
C LEU A 184 -8.89 6.29 -12.28
N ILE A 185 -8.48 7.20 -13.16
CA ILE A 185 -8.75 8.63 -13.03
C ILE A 185 -10.26 8.90 -13.08
N ASP A 186 -10.97 8.35 -14.06
CA ASP A 186 -12.41 8.50 -14.20
C ASP A 186 -13.15 7.96 -12.98
N LEU A 187 -12.72 6.79 -12.45
CA LEU A 187 -13.27 6.21 -11.24
C LEU A 187 -13.04 7.13 -10.02
N ALA A 188 -11.84 7.69 -9.87
CA ALA A 188 -11.51 8.59 -8.77
C ALA A 188 -12.44 9.81 -8.77
N TYR A 189 -12.61 10.46 -9.92
CA TYR A 189 -13.53 11.61 -10.04
C TYR A 189 -14.99 11.21 -9.82
N ALA A 190 -15.45 10.10 -10.38
CA ALA A 190 -16.82 9.63 -10.24
C ALA A 190 -17.19 9.29 -8.78
N ARG A 191 -16.24 8.83 -7.99
CA ARG A 191 -16.43 8.43 -6.57
C ARG A 191 -15.99 9.51 -5.56
N GLY A 192 -15.43 10.63 -6.02
CA GLY A 192 -14.85 11.66 -5.16
C GLY A 192 -13.68 11.16 -4.33
N LEU A 193 -12.90 10.22 -4.87
CA LEU A 193 -11.70 9.68 -4.23
C LEU A 193 -10.47 10.50 -4.63
N PRO A 194 -9.54 10.78 -3.69
CA PRO A 194 -8.29 11.44 -4.03
C PRO A 194 -7.36 10.50 -4.82
N LEU A 195 -6.53 11.14 -5.68
CA LEU A 195 -5.44 10.51 -6.43
C LEU A 195 -4.13 10.64 -5.68
#